data_124e8e5d3f5cf7206ab2b583740696c1
#
_entry.id   124e8e5d3f5cf7206ab2b583740696c1
#
_cell.length_a   1.000
_cell.length_b   1.000
_cell.length_c   1.000
_cell.angle_alpha   90.00
_cell.angle_beta   90.00
_cell.angle_gamma   90.00
#
_symmetry.space_group_name_H-M   'P 1'
#
loop_
_entity.id
_entity.type
_entity.pdbx_description
1 polymer ?
#
loop_
_entity_poly.entity_id
_entity_poly.type
_entity_poly.pdbx_seq_one_letter_code
_entity_poly.pdbx_strand_id
1 'polypeptide(L)'
;MRDVIRGKAYVLGHNIDTDQIIPAKHLVYSLADPEERKLYGTYALSGVPDQAAGLPAGHVKFVPDGQYRSEFRVLVAGKNFGCGSSREHAPVALQIAGVEAVVAESYARIFYRNAVNGGFLLPFELVESVWQRVKTGDELE
;
A
#
# COMPACT_ATOMS: atom_id res chain seq x y z
N MET A 1 -7.69 -15.84 -11.14
CA MET A 1 -6.97 -15.50 -9.89
C MET A 1 -5.71 -16.33 -9.77
N ARG A 2 -4.63 -15.73 -9.36
CA ARG A 2 -3.38 -16.46 -9.12
C ARG A 2 -3.48 -17.23 -7.81
N ASP A 3 -3.01 -18.47 -7.82
CA ASP A 3 -2.92 -19.27 -6.59
C ASP A 3 -1.72 -18.84 -5.74
N VAL A 4 -0.71 -18.24 -6.38
CA VAL A 4 0.53 -17.80 -5.71
C VAL A 4 0.84 -16.36 -6.12
N ILE A 5 1.15 -15.53 -5.12
CA ILE A 5 1.61 -14.15 -5.33
C ILE A 5 3.07 -14.09 -4.93
N ARG A 6 3.90 -13.58 -5.83
CA ARG A 6 5.33 -13.38 -5.57
C ARG A 6 5.72 -11.95 -5.85
N GLY A 7 6.56 -11.40 -5.02
CA GLY A 7 7.08 -10.07 -5.26
C GLY A 7 7.97 -9.59 -4.14
N LYS A 8 8.61 -8.46 -4.39
CA LYS A 8 9.43 -7.79 -3.38
C LYS A 8 8.53 -7.13 -2.36
N ALA A 9 8.93 -7.20 -1.10
CA ALA A 9 8.22 -6.61 0.01
C ALA A 9 8.60 -5.16 0.22
N TYR A 10 7.62 -4.33 0.57
CA TYR A 10 7.82 -2.97 1.08
C TYR A 10 7.29 -2.95 2.50
N VAL A 11 8.16 -2.71 3.47
CA VAL A 11 7.83 -2.87 4.88
C VAL A 11 7.48 -1.54 5.52
N LEU A 12 6.35 -1.52 6.21
CA LEU A 12 5.81 -0.36 6.92
C LEU A 12 5.53 -0.75 8.37
N GLY A 13 5.38 0.25 9.24
CA GLY A 13 5.08 0.02 10.65
C GLY A 13 3.58 -0.01 10.94
N HIS A 14 3.23 0.43 12.15
CA HIS A 14 1.84 0.50 12.62
C HIS A 14 1.15 1.76 12.14
N ASN A 15 -0.19 1.72 12.11
CA ASN A 15 -1.05 2.90 11.92
C ASN A 15 -0.75 3.66 10.63
N ILE A 16 -0.58 2.92 9.54
CA ILE A 16 -0.48 3.54 8.21
C ILE A 16 -1.89 4.00 7.83
N ASP A 17 -2.14 5.30 7.90
CA ASP A 17 -3.47 5.85 7.65
C ASP A 17 -3.72 6.13 6.18
N THR A 18 -4.98 6.40 5.84
CA THR A 18 -5.38 6.63 4.46
C THR A 18 -4.73 7.88 3.87
N ASP A 19 -4.42 8.90 4.71
CA ASP A 19 -3.73 10.09 4.23
C ASP A 19 -2.26 9.80 3.88
N GLN A 20 -1.63 8.87 4.57
CA GLN A 20 -0.29 8.40 4.22
C GLN A 20 -0.31 7.56 2.93
N ILE A 21 -1.37 6.77 2.73
CA ILE A 21 -1.52 5.94 1.53
C ILE A 21 -1.78 6.83 0.31
N ILE A 22 -2.73 7.76 0.42
CA ILE A 22 -2.98 8.75 -0.63
C ILE A 22 -3.38 10.08 0.02
N PRO A 23 -2.48 11.08 0.03
CA PRO A 23 -2.77 12.37 0.65
C PRO A 23 -3.98 13.06 0.04
N ALA A 24 -4.71 13.79 0.87
CA ALA A 24 -5.96 14.45 0.46
C ALA A 24 -5.80 15.36 -0.76
N LYS A 25 -4.66 16.03 -0.88
CA LYS A 25 -4.39 16.92 -2.02
C LYS A 25 -4.37 16.21 -3.35
N HIS A 26 -4.21 14.89 -3.35
CA HIS A 26 -4.17 14.06 -4.56
C HIS A 26 -5.50 13.37 -4.86
N LEU A 27 -6.58 13.68 -4.13
CA LEU A 27 -7.90 13.07 -4.36
C LEU A 27 -8.70 13.75 -5.48
N VAL A 28 -8.06 14.61 -6.24
CA VAL A 28 -8.70 15.45 -7.27
C VAL A 28 -8.66 14.83 -8.67
N TYR A 29 -7.91 13.76 -8.85
CA TYR A 29 -7.73 13.16 -10.19
C TYR A 29 -8.91 12.28 -10.56
N SER A 30 -9.24 12.25 -11.86
CA SER A 30 -10.31 11.41 -12.38
C SER A 30 -9.87 9.95 -12.45
N LEU A 31 -10.69 9.04 -11.93
CA LEU A 31 -10.46 7.61 -12.07
C LEU A 31 -10.89 7.11 -13.45
N ALA A 32 -11.70 7.90 -14.18
CA ALA A 32 -12.17 7.56 -15.52
C ALA A 32 -11.17 7.92 -16.61
N ASP A 33 -10.35 8.97 -16.39
CA ASP A 33 -9.33 9.40 -17.34
C ASP A 33 -8.07 8.54 -17.15
N PRO A 34 -7.62 7.80 -18.16
CA PRO A 34 -6.46 6.91 -18.02
C PRO A 34 -5.18 7.61 -17.58
N GLU A 35 -4.96 8.86 -18.02
CA GLU A 35 -3.76 9.62 -17.63
C GLU A 35 -3.84 10.13 -16.21
N GLU A 36 -4.99 10.66 -15.79
CA GLU A 36 -5.17 11.14 -14.42
C GLU A 36 -5.20 9.97 -13.43
N ARG A 37 -5.79 8.84 -13.83
CA ARG A 37 -5.84 7.64 -13.00
C ARG A 37 -4.46 7.18 -12.57
N LYS A 38 -3.46 7.25 -13.45
CA LYS A 38 -2.08 6.87 -13.15
C LYS A 38 -1.49 7.68 -12.00
N LEU A 39 -1.94 8.91 -11.80
CA LEU A 39 -1.43 9.77 -10.74
C LEU A 39 -1.70 9.20 -9.35
N TYR A 40 -2.75 8.41 -9.18
CA TYR A 40 -2.98 7.72 -7.91
C TYR A 40 -1.85 6.73 -7.61
N GLY A 41 -1.33 6.06 -8.62
CA GLY A 41 -0.16 5.21 -8.46
C GLY A 41 1.10 6.01 -8.17
N THR A 42 1.28 7.12 -8.87
CA THR A 42 2.44 8.01 -8.68
C THR A 42 2.56 8.45 -7.22
N TYR A 43 1.44 8.77 -6.58
CA TYR A 43 1.44 9.31 -5.21
C TYR A 43 1.05 8.30 -4.15
N ALA A 44 0.95 7.01 -4.50
CA ALA A 44 0.68 5.96 -3.54
C ALA A 44 1.78 5.92 -2.48
N LEU A 45 1.39 5.90 -1.21
CA LEU A 45 2.29 5.93 -0.04
C LEU A 45 3.18 7.17 0.04
N SER A 46 2.88 8.22 -0.73
CA SER A 46 3.67 9.45 -0.71
C SER A 46 3.56 10.23 0.60
N GLY A 47 2.54 9.95 1.41
CA GLY A 47 2.36 10.60 2.72
C GLY A 47 3.15 9.93 3.84
N VAL A 48 3.80 8.79 3.59
CA VAL A 48 4.61 8.13 4.62
C VAL A 48 5.89 8.93 4.84
N PRO A 49 6.23 9.27 6.12
CA PRO A 49 7.49 9.99 6.40
C PRO A 49 8.70 9.21 5.91
N ASP A 50 9.71 9.92 5.43
CA ASP A 50 10.91 9.30 4.85
C ASP A 50 11.56 8.26 5.77
N GLN A 51 11.68 8.56 7.06
CA GLN A 51 12.31 7.64 8.00
C GLN A 51 11.51 6.36 8.22
N ALA A 52 10.21 6.36 7.90
CA ALA A 52 9.34 5.20 8.02
C ALA A 52 9.06 4.54 6.67
N ALA A 53 9.60 5.08 5.59
CA ALA A 53 9.37 4.59 4.24
C ALA A 53 10.35 3.47 3.91
N GLY A 54 9.84 2.24 3.85
CA GLY A 54 10.66 1.07 3.50
C GLY A 54 11.55 0.60 4.64
N LEU A 55 10.96 0.09 5.71
CA LEU A 55 11.70 -0.38 6.90
C LEU A 55 12.50 -1.65 6.60
N PRO A 56 13.57 -1.93 7.36
CA PRO A 56 14.05 -1.15 8.50
C PRO A 56 14.92 0.05 8.13
N ALA A 57 15.41 0.14 6.90
CA ALA A 57 16.35 1.18 6.50
C ALA A 57 15.74 2.59 6.48
N GLY A 58 14.49 2.70 6.01
CA GLY A 58 13.88 3.99 5.75
C GLY A 58 14.42 4.63 4.48
N HIS A 59 13.84 5.76 4.09
CA HIS A 59 14.25 6.56 2.92
C HIS A 59 14.21 5.80 1.58
N VAL A 60 13.34 4.79 1.47
CA VAL A 60 13.11 4.04 0.23
C VAL A 60 11.78 4.49 -0.34
N LYS A 61 11.79 5.14 -1.49
CA LYS A 61 10.56 5.55 -2.15
C LYS A 61 9.80 4.34 -2.65
N PHE A 62 8.49 4.33 -2.41
CA PHE A 62 7.63 3.26 -2.89
C PHE A 62 7.51 3.29 -4.42
N VAL A 63 7.24 4.49 -4.97
CA VAL A 63 7.18 4.70 -6.42
C VAL A 63 8.28 5.69 -6.81
N PRO A 64 9.15 5.35 -7.79
CA PRO A 64 10.19 6.28 -8.23
C PRO A 64 9.58 7.54 -8.87
N ASP A 65 10.31 8.66 -8.79
CA ASP A 65 9.88 9.92 -9.39
C ASP A 65 9.61 9.74 -10.89
N GLY A 66 8.50 10.33 -11.34
CA GLY A 66 8.11 10.28 -12.75
C GLY A 66 7.45 8.97 -13.18
N GLN A 67 7.29 8.01 -12.28
CA GLN A 67 6.63 6.74 -12.57
C GLN A 67 5.31 6.63 -11.80
N TYR A 68 4.49 5.64 -12.16
CA TYR A 68 3.22 5.38 -11.46
C TYR A 68 3.13 3.95 -10.94
N ARG A 69 4.14 3.12 -11.18
CA ARG A 69 4.18 1.75 -10.67
C ARG A 69 5.40 1.53 -9.81
N SER A 70 5.21 0.74 -8.76
CA SER A 70 6.28 0.34 -7.84
C SER A 70 6.84 -1.02 -8.28
N GLU A 71 8.09 -1.28 -7.93
CA GLU A 71 8.65 -2.63 -8.04
C GLU A 71 8.19 -3.54 -6.90
N PHE A 72 7.62 -2.96 -5.84
CA PHE A 72 7.17 -3.71 -4.67
C PHE A 72 5.72 -4.13 -4.85
N ARG A 73 5.46 -5.43 -4.86
CA ARG A 73 4.12 -5.98 -5.08
C ARG A 73 3.42 -6.40 -3.80
N VAL A 74 4.16 -6.52 -2.70
CA VAL A 74 3.62 -6.95 -1.41
C VAL A 74 3.96 -5.90 -0.37
N LEU A 75 2.94 -5.38 0.31
CA LEU A 75 3.14 -4.52 1.47
C LEU A 75 3.09 -5.37 2.73
N VAL A 76 4.04 -5.15 3.63
CA VAL A 76 4.07 -5.82 4.93
C VAL A 76 4.00 -4.74 5.99
N ALA A 77 2.99 -4.78 6.85
CA ALA A 77 2.74 -3.73 7.80
C ALA A 77 2.38 -4.28 9.18
N GLY A 78 2.34 -3.39 10.16
CA GLY A 78 1.96 -3.72 11.52
C GLY A 78 0.46 -3.66 11.73
N LYS A 79 0.04 -3.07 12.85
CA LYS A 79 -1.37 -3.00 13.25
C LYS A 79 -2.09 -1.83 12.60
N ASN A 80 -3.39 -1.99 12.41
CA ASN A 80 -4.31 -0.92 12.05
C ASN A 80 -4.00 -0.27 10.71
N PHE A 81 -3.65 -1.08 9.72
CA PHE A 81 -3.36 -0.59 8.37
C PHE A 81 -4.63 -0.01 7.72
N GLY A 82 -4.51 1.17 7.13
CA GLY A 82 -5.62 1.84 6.46
C GLY A 82 -6.51 2.64 7.40
N CYS A 83 -6.03 2.96 8.60
CA CYS A 83 -6.80 3.76 9.58
C CYS A 83 -7.03 5.19 9.09
N GLY A 84 -7.84 5.94 9.84
CA GLY A 84 -8.17 7.31 9.49
C GLY A 84 -9.43 7.42 8.65
N SER A 85 -9.51 8.45 7.82
CA SER A 85 -10.70 8.73 7.02
C SER A 85 -11.00 7.62 6.02
N SER A 86 -12.30 7.36 5.80
CA SER A 86 -12.74 6.39 4.81
C SER A 86 -12.46 6.94 3.40
N ARG A 87 -11.53 6.32 2.69
CA ARG A 87 -11.18 6.69 1.32
C ARG A 87 -11.12 5.45 0.45
N GLU A 88 -12.03 5.38 -0.50
CA GLU A 88 -12.01 4.29 -1.49
C GLU A 88 -10.78 4.38 -2.38
N HIS A 89 -10.20 5.58 -2.51
CA HIS A 89 -9.01 5.83 -3.31
C HIS A 89 -7.76 5.15 -2.75
N ALA A 90 -7.72 4.84 -1.44
CA ALA A 90 -6.54 4.24 -0.83
C ALA A 90 -6.21 2.86 -1.42
N PRO A 91 -7.13 1.87 -1.40
CA PRO A 91 -6.83 0.59 -2.05
C PRO A 91 -6.66 0.71 -3.56
N VAL A 92 -7.37 1.64 -4.21
CA VAL A 92 -7.22 1.88 -5.65
C VAL A 92 -5.81 2.38 -5.98
N ALA A 93 -5.29 3.33 -5.20
CA ALA A 93 -3.93 3.87 -5.41
C ALA A 93 -2.89 2.75 -5.32
N LEU A 94 -3.00 1.88 -4.31
CA LEU A 94 -2.09 0.75 -4.16
C LEU A 94 -2.18 -0.22 -5.34
N GLN A 95 -3.38 -0.50 -5.80
CA GLN A 95 -3.59 -1.38 -6.95
C GLN A 95 -2.95 -0.80 -8.21
N ILE A 96 -3.17 0.49 -8.47
CA ILE A 96 -2.60 1.16 -9.64
C ILE A 96 -1.08 1.13 -9.59
N ALA A 97 -0.50 1.29 -8.41
CA ALA A 97 0.96 1.22 -8.24
C ALA A 97 1.51 -0.21 -8.39
N GLY A 98 0.65 -1.21 -8.46
CA GLY A 98 1.04 -2.59 -8.72
C GLY A 98 1.03 -3.50 -7.50
N VAL A 99 0.51 -3.05 -6.37
CA VAL A 99 0.40 -3.90 -5.17
C VAL A 99 -0.63 -4.99 -5.42
N GLU A 100 -0.25 -6.24 -5.18
CA GLU A 100 -1.14 -7.40 -5.33
C GLU A 100 -1.65 -7.89 -3.97
N ALA A 101 -0.85 -7.72 -2.92
CA ALA A 101 -1.23 -8.18 -1.58
C ALA A 101 -0.71 -7.25 -0.49
N VAL A 102 -1.46 -7.18 0.60
CA VAL A 102 -1.03 -6.53 1.83
C VAL A 102 -1.07 -7.58 2.93
N VAL A 103 0.02 -7.66 3.71
CA VAL A 103 0.14 -8.56 4.84
C VAL A 103 0.32 -7.70 6.08
N ALA A 104 -0.64 -7.72 6.99
CA ALA A 104 -0.62 -6.87 8.18
C ALA A 104 -1.13 -7.62 9.39
N GLU A 105 -0.78 -7.12 10.59
CA GLU A 105 -1.29 -7.70 11.84
C GLU A 105 -2.78 -7.44 12.00
N SER A 106 -3.23 -6.25 11.60
CA SER A 106 -4.64 -5.91 11.60
C SER A 106 -4.91 -4.76 10.63
N TYR A 107 -6.19 -4.56 10.31
CA TYR A 107 -6.66 -3.52 9.38
C TYR A 107 -7.74 -2.69 10.02
N ALA A 108 -7.84 -1.43 9.61
CA ALA A 108 -9.05 -0.66 9.83
C ALA A 108 -10.17 -1.31 9.03
N ARG A 109 -11.35 -1.44 9.64
CA ARG A 109 -12.48 -2.19 9.07
C ARG A 109 -12.89 -1.67 7.69
N ILE A 110 -12.98 -0.36 7.54
CA ILE A 110 -13.45 0.25 6.28
C ILE A 110 -12.44 0.01 5.16
N PHE A 111 -11.14 0.13 5.44
CA PHE A 111 -10.11 -0.17 4.45
C PHE A 111 -10.19 -1.61 3.98
N TYR A 112 -10.28 -2.55 4.92
CA TYR A 112 -10.38 -3.98 4.60
C TYR A 112 -11.59 -4.26 3.72
N ARG A 113 -12.74 -3.71 4.09
CA ARG A 113 -13.99 -3.88 3.34
C ARG A 113 -13.86 -3.32 1.93
N ASN A 114 -13.33 -2.12 1.77
CA ASN A 114 -13.16 -1.50 0.47
C ASN A 114 -12.21 -2.30 -0.42
N ALA A 115 -11.12 -2.80 0.15
CA ALA A 115 -10.16 -3.61 -0.61
C ALA A 115 -10.79 -4.91 -1.11
N VAL A 116 -11.53 -5.61 -0.26
CA VAL A 116 -12.17 -6.89 -0.60
C VAL A 116 -13.32 -6.67 -1.58
N ASN A 117 -14.23 -5.74 -1.28
CA ASN A 117 -15.43 -5.52 -2.09
C ASN A 117 -15.09 -4.98 -3.49
N GLY A 118 -14.06 -4.16 -3.57
CA GLY A 118 -13.61 -3.61 -4.85
C GLY A 118 -12.76 -4.56 -5.67
N GLY A 119 -12.30 -5.66 -5.08
CA GLY A 119 -11.38 -6.58 -5.75
C GLY A 119 -10.05 -5.95 -6.09
N PHE A 120 -9.65 -4.92 -5.35
CA PHE A 120 -8.47 -4.12 -5.69
C PHE A 120 -7.16 -4.82 -5.38
N LEU A 121 -7.10 -5.52 -4.25
CA LEU A 121 -5.91 -6.26 -3.81
C LEU A 121 -6.34 -7.27 -2.75
N LEU A 122 -5.43 -8.15 -2.37
CA LEU A 122 -5.71 -9.18 -1.37
C LEU A 122 -5.13 -8.77 -0.01
N PRO A 123 -5.98 -8.46 0.97
CA PRO A 123 -5.51 -8.19 2.33
C PRO A 123 -5.42 -9.50 3.13
N PHE A 124 -4.27 -9.72 3.76
CA PHE A 124 -4.04 -10.86 4.64
C PHE A 124 -3.79 -10.36 6.05
N GLU A 125 -4.46 -10.97 7.02
CA GLU A 125 -4.25 -10.66 8.43
C GLU A 125 -3.47 -11.78 9.08
N LEU A 126 -2.40 -11.43 9.80
CA LEU A 126 -1.54 -12.40 10.47
C LEU A 126 -1.53 -12.17 11.97
N VAL A 127 -1.40 -13.28 12.72
CA VAL A 127 -1.36 -13.26 14.19
C VAL A 127 -0.03 -12.74 14.71
N GLU A 128 1.04 -12.84 13.91
CA GLU A 128 2.39 -12.47 14.31
C GLU A 128 2.86 -11.19 13.64
N SER A 129 3.83 -10.52 14.28
CA SER A 129 4.45 -9.29 13.77
C SER A 129 5.43 -9.59 12.64
N VAL A 130 4.93 -9.96 11.48
CA VAL A 130 5.77 -10.34 10.33
C VAL A 130 6.61 -9.16 9.84
N TRP A 131 6.09 -7.94 9.94
CA TRP A 131 6.80 -6.74 9.46
C TRP A 131 8.17 -6.54 10.14
N GLN A 132 8.35 -7.10 11.34
CA GLN A 132 9.64 -7.02 12.06
C GLN A 132 10.65 -8.06 11.58
N ARG A 133 10.21 -9.05 10.80
CA ARG A 133 11.05 -10.15 10.32
C ARG A 133 11.40 -10.02 8.83
N VAL A 134 10.79 -9.08 8.15
CA VAL A 134 10.93 -8.88 6.71
C VAL A 134 11.59 -7.53 6.47
N LYS A 135 12.48 -7.47 5.51
CA LYS A 135 13.13 -6.21 5.09
C LYS A 135 12.58 -5.80 3.74
N THR A 136 12.47 -4.48 3.53
CA THR A 136 12.12 -3.95 2.21
C THR A 136 13.09 -4.47 1.18
N GLY A 137 12.56 -5.04 0.10
CA GLY A 137 13.34 -5.67 -0.95
C GLY A 137 13.41 -7.18 -0.87
N ASP A 138 12.99 -7.79 0.27
CA ASP A 138 12.94 -9.25 0.38
C ASP A 138 11.90 -9.81 -0.60
N GLU A 139 12.21 -10.94 -1.21
CA GLU A 139 11.26 -11.67 -2.04
C GLU A 139 10.31 -12.48 -1.16
N LEU A 140 9.01 -12.33 -1.39
CA LEU A 140 7.97 -13.08 -0.67
C LEU A 140 7.11 -13.87 -1.64
N GLU A 141 6.54 -14.95 -1.11
CA GLU A 141 5.64 -15.84 -1.86
C GLU A 141 4.42 -16.20 -1.04
#